data_5ab7efd0c6ad52da6fec9c4f6970f4a6
#
_entry.id   5ab7efd0c6ad52da6fec9c4f6970f4a6
#
_cell.length_a   1.000
_cell.length_b   1.000
_cell.length_c   1.000
_cell.angle_alpha   90.00
_cell.angle_beta   90.00
_cell.angle_gamma   90.00
#
_symmetry.space_group_name_H-M   'P 1'
#
loop_
_entity.id
_entity.type
_entity.pdbx_description
1 polymer ?
#
loop_
_entity_poly.entity_id
_entity_poly.type
_entity_poly.pdbx_seq_one_letter_code
_entity_poly.pdbx_strand_id
1 'polypeptide(L)'
;MSVVENKLKEVGVSSEVSYLFPKLCTYCDLDLELSSDLTILKCPNPFCRGLYYQRAVTFCEVLGLTQFSYSFFERLVTEFGWKSEFISEFYNLDKLLVEISDNEFQSRFEVFKSELQKVKESLTLEQYLTSLAIPMVEDIIPTLCERYDNLDEFYAELDIVLDFDGYLTIFGLSVGSEDLILRYLEIFNIYRRDLLGYTL
;
A
#
# COMPACT_ATOMS: atom_id res chain seq x y z
N MET A 1 28.95 -2.99 8.55
CA MET A 1 28.02 -4.13 8.75
C MET A 1 26.61 -3.59 8.56
N SER A 2 25.78 -4.25 7.76
CA SER A 2 24.40 -3.80 7.54
C SER A 2 23.50 -4.11 8.74
N VAL A 3 22.34 -3.44 8.81
CA VAL A 3 21.33 -3.68 9.86
C VAL A 3 20.93 -5.16 9.89
N VAL A 4 20.76 -5.76 8.71
CA VAL A 4 20.41 -7.18 8.55
C VAL A 4 21.51 -8.10 9.12
N GLU A 5 22.79 -7.84 8.82
CA GLU A 5 23.90 -8.65 9.34
C GLU A 5 23.98 -8.63 10.87
N ASN A 6 23.76 -7.45 11.48
CA ASN A 6 23.77 -7.33 12.93
C ASN A 6 22.65 -8.16 13.56
N LYS A 7 21.43 -8.03 13.04
CA LYS A 7 20.25 -8.73 13.56
C LYS A 7 20.35 -10.25 13.37
N LEU A 8 20.89 -10.72 12.23
CA LEU A 8 21.14 -12.14 12.00
C LEU A 8 22.19 -12.72 12.96
N LYS A 9 23.24 -11.96 13.30
CA LYS A 9 24.24 -12.38 14.30
C LYS A 9 23.65 -12.47 15.71
N GLU A 10 22.79 -11.54 16.10
CA GLU A 10 22.11 -11.57 17.40
C GLU A 10 21.30 -12.85 17.61
N VAL A 11 20.74 -13.41 16.52
CA VAL A 11 19.97 -14.66 16.55
C VAL A 11 20.80 -15.90 16.21
N GLY A 12 22.12 -15.77 16.16
CA GLY A 12 23.06 -16.92 16.03
C GLY A 12 23.25 -17.40 14.59
N VAL A 13 22.86 -16.64 13.57
CA VAL A 13 23.14 -16.98 12.17
C VAL A 13 24.63 -16.77 11.88
N SER A 14 25.28 -17.78 11.30
CA SER A 14 26.71 -17.69 10.98
C SER A 14 26.99 -16.59 9.96
N SER A 15 28.17 -15.99 10.03
CA SER A 15 28.62 -14.97 9.09
C SER A 15 28.64 -15.47 7.63
N GLU A 16 28.84 -16.77 7.43
CA GLU A 16 28.82 -17.41 6.10
C GLU A 16 27.44 -17.43 5.45
N VAL A 17 26.37 -17.43 6.25
CA VAL A 17 24.99 -17.40 5.75
C VAL A 17 24.48 -15.96 5.61
N SER A 18 24.91 -15.07 6.51
CA SER A 18 24.41 -13.70 6.54
C SER A 18 24.70 -12.89 5.26
N TYR A 19 25.77 -13.19 4.51
CA TYR A 19 26.07 -12.49 3.25
C TYR A 19 25.22 -12.97 2.07
N LEU A 20 24.48 -14.06 2.19
CA LEU A 20 23.56 -14.54 1.16
C LEU A 20 22.27 -13.71 1.10
N PHE A 21 21.99 -12.94 2.16
CA PHE A 21 20.83 -12.07 2.18
C PHE A 21 21.14 -10.73 1.48
N PRO A 22 20.21 -10.20 0.65
CA PRO A 22 20.35 -8.89 0.10
C PRO A 22 20.41 -7.86 1.24
N LYS A 23 21.31 -6.89 1.13
CA LYS A 23 21.50 -5.84 2.14
C LYS A 23 20.77 -4.57 1.79
N LEU A 24 20.72 -4.28 0.50
CA LEU A 24 20.14 -3.07 -0.05
C LEU A 24 18.88 -3.39 -0.86
N CYS A 25 17.94 -2.49 -0.81
CA CYS A 25 16.78 -2.52 -1.69
C CYS A 25 17.21 -2.27 -3.13
N THR A 26 16.81 -3.12 -4.06
CA THR A 26 17.15 -3.01 -5.49
C THR A 26 16.48 -1.83 -6.19
N TYR A 27 15.52 -1.16 -5.54
CA TYR A 27 14.75 -0.06 -6.11
C TYR A 27 15.12 1.32 -5.57
N CYS A 28 15.64 1.42 -4.34
CA CYS A 28 15.95 2.70 -3.71
C CYS A 28 17.29 2.72 -2.95
N ASP A 29 18.06 1.63 -3.02
CA ASP A 29 19.40 1.48 -2.44
C ASP A 29 19.47 1.70 -0.91
N LEU A 30 18.34 1.76 -0.21
CA LEU A 30 18.33 1.81 1.25
C LEU A 30 18.59 0.43 1.84
N ASP A 31 19.19 0.41 3.04
CA ASP A 31 19.37 -0.82 3.81
C ASP A 31 18.01 -1.49 4.06
N LEU A 32 17.94 -2.79 3.77
CA LEU A 32 16.78 -3.60 4.10
C LEU A 32 16.72 -3.87 5.61
N GLU A 33 15.51 -3.99 6.12
CA GLU A 33 15.25 -4.37 7.50
C GLU A 33 14.65 -5.78 7.57
N LEU A 34 15.02 -6.51 8.61
CA LEU A 34 14.42 -7.79 8.91
C LEU A 34 13.25 -7.59 9.87
N SER A 35 12.10 -8.22 9.57
CA SER A 35 10.93 -8.19 10.45
C SER A 35 11.28 -8.69 11.86
N SER A 36 10.45 -8.38 12.85
CA SER A 36 10.70 -8.77 14.25
C SER A 36 10.74 -10.27 14.45
N ASP A 37 9.98 -11.02 13.68
CA ASP A 37 9.94 -12.49 13.66
C ASP A 37 11.02 -13.12 12.75
N LEU A 38 11.85 -12.29 12.11
CA LEU A 38 12.95 -12.70 11.23
C LEU A 38 12.53 -13.44 9.95
N THR A 39 11.28 -13.36 9.57
CA THR A 39 10.74 -14.09 8.41
C THR A 39 10.77 -13.29 7.11
N ILE A 40 10.74 -11.96 7.18
CA ILE A 40 10.59 -11.09 6.02
C ILE A 40 11.67 -10.01 5.99
N LEU A 41 12.31 -9.85 4.83
CA LEU A 41 13.14 -8.69 4.51
C LEU A 41 12.24 -7.62 3.87
N LYS A 42 12.24 -6.41 4.44
CA LYS A 42 11.43 -5.30 3.95
C LYS A 42 12.27 -4.06 3.71
N CYS A 43 11.86 -3.25 2.74
CA CYS A 43 12.41 -1.92 2.55
C CYS A 43 11.73 -0.96 3.54
N PRO A 44 12.51 -0.16 4.30
CA PRO A 44 11.94 0.81 5.24
C PRO A 44 11.32 2.04 4.56
N ASN A 45 11.60 2.25 3.26
CA ASN A 45 11.07 3.39 2.53
C ASN A 45 9.61 3.15 2.11
N PRO A 46 8.62 3.86 2.68
CA PRO A 46 7.21 3.70 2.34
C PRO A 46 6.89 4.10 0.89
N PHE A 47 7.74 4.95 0.28
CA PHE A 47 7.61 5.40 -1.11
C PHE A 47 8.55 4.64 -2.07
N CYS A 48 9.03 3.47 -1.64
CA CYS A 48 9.85 2.63 -2.51
C CYS A 48 9.04 2.12 -3.71
N ARG A 49 9.59 2.26 -4.92
CA ARG A 49 8.93 1.74 -6.13
C ARG A 49 8.63 0.25 -6.06
N GLY A 50 9.51 -0.54 -5.44
CA GLY A 50 9.26 -1.97 -5.23
C GLY A 50 8.04 -2.23 -4.34
N LEU A 51 7.87 -1.43 -3.29
CA LEU A 51 6.68 -1.51 -2.43
C LEU A 51 5.41 -1.07 -3.19
N TYR A 52 5.51 -0.01 -3.99
CA TYR A 52 4.41 0.43 -4.83
C TYR A 52 3.95 -0.67 -5.80
N TYR A 53 4.88 -1.32 -6.50
CA TYR A 53 4.53 -2.43 -7.41
C TYR A 53 3.88 -3.61 -6.67
N GLN A 54 4.38 -3.94 -5.49
CA GLN A 54 3.79 -4.98 -4.65
C GLN A 54 2.35 -4.62 -4.24
N ARG A 55 2.13 -3.40 -3.77
CA ARG A 55 0.79 -2.90 -3.44
C ARG A 55 -0.14 -2.88 -4.65
N ALA A 56 0.35 -2.51 -5.84
CA ALA A 56 -0.41 -2.54 -7.08
C ALA A 56 -0.83 -3.97 -7.49
N VAL A 57 0.02 -4.96 -7.23
CA VAL A 57 -0.34 -6.39 -7.43
C VAL A 57 -1.40 -6.81 -6.43
N THR A 58 -1.22 -6.51 -5.14
CA THR A 58 -2.22 -6.81 -4.10
C THR A 58 -3.57 -6.14 -4.40
N PHE A 59 -3.56 -4.89 -4.86
CA PHE A 59 -4.75 -4.21 -5.35
C PHE A 59 -5.49 -5.03 -6.41
N CYS A 60 -4.77 -5.52 -7.41
CA CYS A 60 -5.36 -6.35 -8.45
C CYS A 60 -5.88 -7.69 -7.93
N GLU A 61 -5.13 -8.34 -7.03
CA GLU A 61 -5.54 -9.62 -6.43
C GLU A 61 -6.84 -9.49 -5.64
N VAL A 62 -6.94 -8.47 -4.79
CA VAL A 62 -8.14 -8.18 -3.99
C VAL A 62 -9.36 -7.91 -4.87
N LEU A 63 -9.16 -7.23 -6.00
CA LEU A 63 -10.23 -6.88 -6.94
C LEU A 63 -10.49 -7.95 -8.01
N GLY A 64 -9.81 -9.10 -7.97
CA GLY A 64 -9.96 -10.17 -8.94
C GLY A 64 -9.34 -9.90 -10.31
N LEU A 65 -8.47 -8.90 -10.43
CA LEU A 65 -7.78 -8.48 -11.66
C LEU A 65 -6.43 -9.21 -11.83
N THR A 66 -6.42 -10.52 -11.65
CA THR A 66 -5.19 -11.34 -11.48
C THR A 66 -4.30 -11.43 -12.72
N GLN A 67 -4.75 -10.98 -13.90
CA GLN A 67 -3.94 -10.94 -15.12
C GLN A 67 -2.92 -9.80 -15.15
N PHE A 68 -2.96 -8.86 -14.20
CA PHE A 68 -2.04 -7.73 -14.14
C PHE A 68 -0.96 -8.00 -13.10
N SER A 69 0.20 -8.38 -13.59
CA SER A 69 1.35 -8.79 -12.78
C SER A 69 2.26 -7.62 -12.42
N TYR A 70 3.23 -7.88 -11.56
CA TYR A 70 4.29 -6.97 -11.19
C TYR A 70 4.96 -6.29 -12.42
N SER A 71 5.29 -7.06 -13.45
CA SER A 71 5.90 -6.52 -14.67
C SER A 71 5.01 -5.55 -15.45
N PHE A 72 3.68 -5.66 -15.33
CA PHE A 72 2.77 -4.70 -15.93
C PHE A 72 2.92 -3.32 -15.27
N PHE A 73 2.94 -3.26 -13.94
CA PHE A 73 3.09 -2.01 -13.20
C PHE A 73 4.51 -1.44 -13.30
N GLU A 74 5.52 -2.30 -13.33
CA GLU A 74 6.91 -1.89 -13.55
C GLU A 74 7.06 -1.18 -14.91
N ARG A 75 6.53 -1.77 -16.00
CA ARG A 75 6.52 -1.16 -17.32
C ARG A 75 5.72 0.15 -17.35
N LEU A 76 4.56 0.19 -16.71
CA LEU A 76 3.73 1.38 -16.63
C LEU A 76 4.50 2.57 -16.04
N VAL A 77 5.30 2.34 -15.02
CA VAL A 77 6.12 3.37 -14.36
C VAL A 77 7.39 3.68 -15.15
N THR A 78 8.13 2.65 -15.58
CA THR A 78 9.49 2.84 -16.13
C THR A 78 9.50 3.24 -17.60
N GLU A 79 8.58 2.68 -18.40
CA GLU A 79 8.55 2.91 -19.84
C GLU A 79 7.56 4.02 -20.23
N PHE A 80 6.44 4.13 -19.52
CA PHE A 80 5.36 5.05 -19.88
C PHE A 80 5.20 6.24 -18.91
N GLY A 81 6.10 6.33 -17.92
CA GLY A 81 6.21 7.52 -17.08
C GLY A 81 5.06 7.74 -16.10
N TRP A 82 4.32 6.68 -15.75
CA TRP A 82 3.36 6.77 -14.65
C TRP A 82 4.05 7.24 -13.38
N LYS A 83 3.60 8.35 -12.83
CA LYS A 83 4.30 9.02 -11.71
C LYS A 83 3.59 8.88 -10.37
N SER A 84 2.46 8.18 -10.32
CA SER A 84 1.76 8.03 -9.07
C SER A 84 2.56 7.20 -8.06
N GLU A 85 2.51 7.60 -6.82
CA GLU A 85 3.00 6.87 -5.65
C GLU A 85 1.83 6.27 -4.84
N PHE A 86 0.59 6.52 -5.27
CA PHE A 86 -0.64 6.20 -4.56
C PHE A 86 -1.49 5.20 -5.32
N ILE A 87 -1.89 4.12 -4.64
CA ILE A 87 -2.73 3.06 -5.23
C ILE A 87 -4.14 3.56 -5.52
N SER A 88 -4.66 4.46 -4.70
CA SER A 88 -5.98 5.06 -4.88
C SER A 88 -6.15 5.78 -6.23
N GLU A 89 -5.05 6.22 -6.84
CA GLU A 89 -5.12 6.86 -8.17
C GLU A 89 -5.57 5.92 -9.28
N PHE A 90 -5.45 4.59 -9.09
CA PHE A 90 -6.04 3.65 -10.03
C PHE A 90 -7.56 3.79 -10.14
N TYR A 91 -8.24 4.20 -9.08
CA TYR A 91 -9.68 4.47 -9.13
C TYR A 91 -10.06 5.70 -9.97
N ASN A 92 -9.08 6.53 -10.34
CA ASN A 92 -9.26 7.77 -11.10
C ASN A 92 -8.54 7.74 -12.46
N LEU A 93 -8.32 6.58 -13.06
CA LEU A 93 -7.56 6.39 -14.32
C LEU A 93 -8.11 7.22 -15.49
N ASP A 94 -9.41 7.50 -15.51
CA ASP A 94 -10.03 8.31 -16.57
C ASP A 94 -9.56 9.77 -16.58
N LYS A 95 -9.05 10.24 -15.44
CA LYS A 95 -8.50 11.60 -15.28
C LYS A 95 -7.01 11.68 -15.64
N LEU A 96 -6.36 10.55 -15.90
CA LEU A 96 -4.91 10.46 -16.07
C LEU A 96 -4.56 10.25 -17.54
N LEU A 97 -3.79 11.18 -18.08
CA LEU A 97 -3.24 11.06 -19.42
C LEU A 97 -1.90 10.33 -19.35
N VAL A 98 -1.91 9.07 -19.75
CA VAL A 98 -0.69 8.28 -19.95
C VAL A 98 -0.54 8.05 -21.44
N GLU A 99 0.54 8.59 -22.05
CA GLU A 99 0.86 8.33 -23.43
C GLU A 99 1.61 7.00 -23.55
N ILE A 100 0.93 5.98 -24.05
CA ILE A 100 1.51 4.65 -24.27
C ILE A 100 1.77 4.50 -25.75
N SER A 101 3.04 4.44 -26.13
CA SER A 101 3.46 4.29 -27.53
C SER A 101 3.47 2.83 -28.04
N ASP A 102 3.47 1.86 -27.12
CA ASP A 102 3.40 0.43 -27.45
C ASP A 102 1.94 -0.02 -27.58
N ASN A 103 1.53 -0.39 -28.78
CA ASN A 103 0.14 -0.76 -29.08
C ASN A 103 -0.34 -2.00 -28.31
N GLU A 104 0.53 -2.97 -28.05
CA GLU A 104 0.18 -4.18 -27.29
C GLU A 104 -0.05 -3.80 -25.81
N PHE A 105 0.86 -3.03 -25.26
CA PHE A 105 0.72 -2.57 -23.88
C PHE A 105 -0.47 -1.62 -23.72
N GLN A 106 -0.71 -0.72 -24.69
CA GLN A 106 -1.89 0.14 -24.73
C GLN A 106 -3.19 -0.69 -24.67
N SER A 107 -3.27 -1.76 -25.47
CA SER A 107 -4.46 -2.63 -25.44
C SER A 107 -4.66 -3.29 -24.08
N ARG A 108 -3.58 -3.74 -23.43
CA ARG A 108 -3.65 -4.31 -22.08
C ARG A 108 -4.04 -3.25 -21.03
N PHE A 109 -3.56 -2.02 -21.18
CA PHE A 109 -3.91 -0.93 -20.28
C PHE A 109 -5.38 -0.54 -20.40
N GLU A 110 -5.94 -0.52 -21.63
CA GLU A 110 -7.37 -0.28 -21.83
C GLU A 110 -8.25 -1.42 -21.25
N VAL A 111 -7.78 -2.67 -21.32
CA VAL A 111 -8.44 -3.79 -20.64
C VAL A 111 -8.41 -3.57 -19.11
N PHE A 112 -7.27 -3.17 -18.55
CA PHE A 112 -7.15 -2.86 -17.12
C PHE A 112 -8.16 -1.79 -16.69
N LYS A 113 -8.22 -0.67 -17.41
CA LYS A 113 -9.18 0.41 -17.15
C LYS A 113 -10.64 -0.08 -17.20
N SER A 114 -10.96 -0.82 -18.26
CA SER A 114 -12.33 -1.34 -18.45
C SER A 114 -12.76 -2.31 -17.35
N GLU A 115 -11.88 -3.19 -16.93
CA GLU A 115 -12.19 -4.15 -15.86
C GLU A 115 -12.28 -3.46 -14.50
N LEU A 116 -11.38 -2.52 -14.22
CA LEU A 116 -11.43 -1.73 -13.00
C LEU A 116 -12.72 -0.90 -12.92
N GLN A 117 -13.16 -0.33 -14.03
CA GLN A 117 -14.43 0.42 -14.06
C GLN A 117 -15.62 -0.47 -13.69
N LYS A 118 -15.66 -1.72 -14.15
CA LYS A 118 -16.71 -2.68 -13.75
C LYS A 118 -16.67 -3.01 -12.25
N VAL A 119 -15.47 -3.18 -11.71
CA VAL A 119 -15.29 -3.44 -10.27
C VAL A 119 -15.80 -2.25 -9.44
N LYS A 120 -15.52 -1.01 -9.87
CA LYS A 120 -15.96 0.21 -9.18
C LYS A 120 -17.47 0.28 -8.99
N GLU A 121 -18.27 -0.26 -9.92
CA GLU A 121 -19.74 -0.26 -9.85
C GLU A 121 -20.30 -1.12 -8.69
N SER A 122 -19.50 -2.06 -8.19
CA SER A 122 -19.90 -2.98 -7.11
C SER A 122 -18.91 -3.01 -5.94
N LEU A 123 -18.04 -2.01 -5.85
CA LEU A 123 -16.96 -1.95 -4.87
C LEU A 123 -17.53 -1.78 -3.46
N THR A 124 -17.19 -2.71 -2.57
CA THR A 124 -17.52 -2.59 -1.14
C THR A 124 -16.46 -1.80 -0.39
N LEU A 125 -16.80 -1.26 0.78
CA LEU A 125 -15.84 -0.59 1.67
C LEU A 125 -14.67 -1.51 2.03
N GLU A 126 -14.96 -2.77 2.36
CA GLU A 126 -13.95 -3.78 2.67
C GLU A 126 -12.98 -3.99 1.51
N GLN A 127 -13.50 -4.21 0.30
CA GLN A 127 -12.69 -4.38 -0.90
C GLN A 127 -11.82 -3.14 -1.18
N TYR A 128 -12.40 -1.94 -1.03
CA TYR A 128 -11.65 -0.70 -1.21
C TYR A 128 -10.47 -0.61 -0.25
N LEU A 129 -10.74 -0.67 1.06
CA LEU A 129 -9.70 -0.52 2.09
C LEU A 129 -8.62 -1.61 1.98
N THR A 130 -9.04 -2.87 1.77
CA THR A 130 -8.10 -4.00 1.60
C THR A 130 -7.24 -3.83 0.36
N SER A 131 -7.82 -3.34 -0.75
CA SER A 131 -7.09 -3.14 -2.01
C SER A 131 -5.99 -2.08 -1.92
N LEU A 132 -6.11 -1.11 -1.03
CA LEU A 132 -5.07 -0.10 -0.82
C LEU A 132 -3.77 -0.70 -0.24
N ALA A 133 -3.85 -1.90 0.37
CA ALA A 133 -2.72 -2.60 0.98
C ALA A 133 -1.89 -1.70 1.90
N ILE A 134 -2.57 -0.90 2.73
CA ILE A 134 -1.94 0.00 3.68
C ILE A 134 -1.59 -0.80 4.94
N PRO A 135 -0.32 -0.81 5.37
CA PRO A 135 0.08 -1.52 6.59
C PRO A 135 -0.76 -1.13 7.80
N MET A 136 -1.14 -2.07 8.65
CA MET A 136 -1.96 -1.92 9.85
C MET A 136 -3.43 -1.51 9.64
N VAL A 137 -3.80 -0.94 8.49
CA VAL A 137 -5.22 -0.64 8.22
C VAL A 137 -6.03 -1.93 8.13
N GLU A 138 -5.44 -3.00 7.65
CA GLU A 138 -6.04 -4.34 7.59
C GLU A 138 -6.57 -4.81 8.95
N ASP A 139 -5.91 -4.46 10.05
CA ASP A 139 -6.32 -4.84 11.41
C ASP A 139 -7.63 -4.17 11.86
N ILE A 140 -7.96 -3.02 11.30
CA ILE A 140 -9.15 -2.23 11.66
C ILE A 140 -10.27 -2.31 10.61
N ILE A 141 -10.03 -2.90 9.43
CA ILE A 141 -11.04 -3.03 8.37
C ILE A 141 -12.33 -3.69 8.86
N PRO A 142 -12.31 -4.81 9.61
CA PRO A 142 -13.54 -5.41 10.11
C PRO A 142 -14.39 -4.44 10.95
N THR A 143 -13.74 -3.69 11.84
CA THR A 143 -14.43 -2.71 12.70
C THR A 143 -14.99 -1.54 11.89
N LEU A 144 -14.28 -1.11 10.85
CA LEU A 144 -14.77 -0.07 9.95
C LEU A 144 -16.00 -0.55 9.16
N CYS A 145 -15.98 -1.80 8.67
CA CYS A 145 -17.10 -2.38 7.93
C CYS A 145 -18.31 -2.70 8.80
N GLU A 146 -18.14 -2.88 10.11
CA GLU A 146 -19.25 -2.97 11.06
C GLU A 146 -19.91 -1.61 11.32
N ARG A 147 -19.15 -0.52 11.16
CA ARG A 147 -19.60 0.85 11.45
C ARG A 147 -20.22 1.55 10.25
N TYR A 148 -19.67 1.32 9.06
CA TYR A 148 -20.08 2.00 7.84
C TYR A 148 -20.60 1.01 6.81
N ASP A 149 -21.79 1.25 6.29
CA ASP A 149 -22.42 0.36 5.32
C ASP A 149 -21.84 0.52 3.90
N ASN A 150 -21.29 1.68 3.62
CA ASN A 150 -20.75 2.00 2.29
C ASN A 150 -19.63 3.05 2.32
N LEU A 151 -19.00 3.26 1.15
CA LEU A 151 -17.91 4.21 0.97
C LEU A 151 -18.32 5.67 1.21
N ASP A 152 -19.54 6.05 0.85
CA ASP A 152 -20.01 7.44 0.99
C ASP A 152 -20.17 7.81 2.48
N GLU A 153 -20.70 6.91 3.29
CA GLU A 153 -20.79 7.09 4.75
C GLU A 153 -19.41 7.16 5.39
N PHE A 154 -18.50 6.25 4.99
CA PHE A 154 -17.13 6.24 5.47
C PHE A 154 -16.42 7.57 5.17
N TYR A 155 -16.56 8.10 3.96
CA TYR A 155 -15.94 9.37 3.58
C TYR A 155 -16.58 10.58 4.24
N ALA A 156 -17.89 10.56 4.47
CA ALA A 156 -18.59 11.67 5.15
C ALA A 156 -18.13 11.84 6.60
N GLU A 157 -17.70 10.77 7.25
CA GLU A 157 -17.23 10.77 8.64
C GLU A 157 -15.72 10.58 8.77
N LEU A 158 -14.96 10.72 7.68
CA LEU A 158 -13.51 10.56 7.69
C LEU A 158 -12.87 11.60 8.61
N ASP A 159 -12.54 11.20 9.83
CA ASP A 159 -11.94 12.06 10.84
C ASP A 159 -10.76 11.37 11.56
N ILE A 160 -9.70 12.12 11.77
CA ILE A 160 -8.52 11.70 12.54
C ILE A 160 -8.25 12.81 13.55
N VAL A 161 -8.64 12.61 14.78
CA VAL A 161 -8.49 13.59 15.87
C VAL A 161 -7.74 12.99 17.04
N LEU A 162 -6.78 13.72 17.57
CA LEU A 162 -6.16 13.43 18.85
C LEU A 162 -6.97 14.14 19.93
N ASP A 163 -7.56 13.41 20.87
CA ASP A 163 -8.34 13.96 21.94
C ASP A 163 -7.48 14.46 23.13
N PHE A 164 -8.13 15.12 24.11
CA PHE A 164 -7.46 15.69 25.28
C PHE A 164 -6.82 14.66 26.22
N ASP A 165 -7.25 13.40 26.14
CA ASP A 165 -6.72 12.31 26.96
C ASP A 165 -5.58 11.54 26.24
N GLY A 166 -5.17 12.01 25.05
CA GLY A 166 -4.12 11.39 24.26
C GLY A 166 -4.59 10.16 23.48
N TYR A 167 -5.90 9.98 23.30
CA TYR A 167 -6.45 8.95 22.42
C TYR A 167 -6.55 9.46 21.00
N LEU A 168 -6.17 8.63 20.06
CA LEU A 168 -6.38 8.88 18.65
C LEU A 168 -7.76 8.36 18.25
N THR A 169 -8.60 9.25 17.77
CA THR A 169 -9.85 8.86 17.13
C THR A 169 -9.61 8.74 15.63
N ILE A 170 -9.70 7.52 15.14
CA ILE A 170 -9.56 7.19 13.72
C ILE A 170 -10.93 6.74 13.24
N PHE A 171 -11.54 7.47 12.30
CA PHE A 171 -12.87 7.12 11.78
C PHE A 171 -13.90 6.86 12.91
N GLY A 172 -13.82 7.62 14.00
CA GLY A 172 -14.64 7.42 15.18
C GLY A 172 -14.26 6.23 16.06
N LEU A 173 -13.16 5.55 15.80
CA LEU A 173 -12.61 4.48 16.64
C LEU A 173 -11.56 5.07 17.58
N SER A 174 -11.69 4.81 18.88
CA SER A 174 -10.68 5.22 19.86
C SER A 174 -9.54 4.20 19.92
N VAL A 175 -8.31 4.67 19.72
CA VAL A 175 -7.09 3.86 19.80
C VAL A 175 -6.30 4.27 21.03
N GLY A 176 -6.12 3.35 21.97
CA GLY A 176 -5.83 3.65 23.38
C GLY A 176 -4.44 3.31 23.91
N SER A 177 -3.37 3.22 23.10
CA SER A 177 -2.01 3.18 23.66
C SER A 177 -1.10 4.14 22.91
N GLU A 178 -0.17 4.80 23.64
CA GLU A 178 0.73 5.79 23.07
C GLU A 178 1.54 5.26 21.90
N ASP A 179 2.10 4.06 22.02
CA ASP A 179 2.86 3.42 20.93
C ASP A 179 2.00 3.12 19.71
N LEU A 180 0.76 2.72 19.91
CA LEU A 180 -0.17 2.41 18.82
C LEU A 180 -0.65 3.70 18.15
N ILE A 181 -0.92 4.74 18.93
CA ILE A 181 -1.27 6.09 18.43
C ILE A 181 -0.17 6.62 17.51
N LEU A 182 1.09 6.58 17.95
CA LEU A 182 2.22 7.07 17.16
C LEU A 182 2.36 6.30 15.84
N ARG A 183 2.18 4.98 15.86
CA ARG A 183 2.21 4.15 14.65
C ARG A 183 1.10 4.49 13.67
N TYR A 184 -0.13 4.65 14.15
CA TYR A 184 -1.25 5.05 13.29
C TYR A 184 -1.06 6.45 12.72
N LEU A 185 -0.61 7.43 13.52
CA LEU A 185 -0.31 8.77 13.04
C LEU A 185 0.73 8.77 11.92
N GLU A 186 1.80 7.99 12.09
CA GLU A 186 2.83 7.84 11.05
C GLU A 186 2.23 7.26 9.76
N ILE A 187 1.47 6.17 9.86
CA ILE A 187 0.85 5.51 8.72
C ILE A 187 -0.17 6.42 8.03
N PHE A 188 -1.03 7.10 8.80
CA PHE A 188 -2.00 8.02 8.22
C PHE A 188 -1.34 9.22 7.55
N ASN A 189 -0.23 9.74 8.08
CA ASN A 189 0.53 10.80 7.44
C ASN A 189 1.14 10.33 6.10
N ILE A 190 1.66 9.10 6.07
CA ILE A 190 2.28 8.51 4.87
C ILE A 190 1.22 8.20 3.80
N TYR A 191 0.11 7.58 4.20
CA TYR A 191 -0.88 7.04 3.25
C TYR A 191 -2.18 7.85 3.21
N ARG A 192 -2.20 9.05 3.79
CA ARG A 192 -3.41 9.90 3.83
C ARG A 192 -4.04 10.08 2.44
N ARG A 193 -3.22 10.28 1.42
CA ARG A 193 -3.69 10.46 0.05
C ARG A 193 -4.29 9.20 -0.54
N ASP A 194 -3.79 8.03 -0.18
CA ASP A 194 -4.41 6.76 -0.57
C ASP A 194 -5.80 6.62 0.06
N LEU A 195 -5.93 6.92 1.35
CA LEU A 195 -7.20 6.83 2.07
C LEU A 195 -8.25 7.81 1.55
N LEU A 196 -7.82 9.03 1.15
CA LEU A 196 -8.70 10.10 0.66
C LEU A 196 -8.90 10.07 -0.86
N GLY A 197 -8.13 9.27 -1.59
CA GLY A 197 -8.00 9.39 -3.04
C GLY A 197 -9.24 9.04 -3.84
N TYR A 198 -10.22 8.34 -3.25
CA TYR A 198 -11.48 8.03 -3.94
C TYR A 198 -12.38 9.28 -4.12
N THR A 199 -12.22 10.29 -3.26
CA THR A 199 -13.04 11.51 -3.24
C THR A 199 -12.47 12.68 -4.07
N LEU A 200 -11.25 12.53 -4.58
CA LEU A 200 -10.56 13.54 -5.40
C LEU A 200 -10.69 13.24 -6.88
#